data_a8cc544838355635822b3df2215a0448
#
_entry.id   a8cc544838355635822b3df2215a0448
#
_cell.length_a   1.000
_cell.length_b   1.000
_cell.length_c   1.000
_cell.angle_alpha   90.00
_cell.angle_beta   90.00
_cell.angle_gamma   90.00
#
_symmetry.space_group_name_H-M   'P 1'
#
loop_
_entity.id
_entity.type
_entity.pdbx_description
1 polymer ?
#
loop_
_entity_poly.entity_id
_entity_poly.type
_entity_poly.pdbx_seq_one_letter_code
_entity_poly.pdbx_strand_id
1 'polypeptide(L)'
;MTDTVVSQGRALGGTPDEARRKVALYVGMVGGVILLDQLTKAIVLRTLRPYSPVEVLGDVFRLTFIYNTGAAFGLHLGDASRWVFMGLAAVAVVILWLMFRGTPWTDRPRLIAIASVTGGAIGNVIDRVRSSRGVVDFLDFGFGEWRWPVFNVADIAVTLGALLLAFSLWREEQTLEKELDAAEPAE
;
A
#
# COMPACT_ATOMS: atom_id res chain seq x y z
N MET A 1 -16.39 31.71 29.56
CA MET A 1 -16.39 31.44 28.08
C MET A 1 -15.02 30.97 27.53
N THR A 2 -14.01 30.85 28.35
CA THR A 2 -12.63 30.47 27.97
C THR A 2 -12.33 28.98 28.14
N ASP A 3 -13.08 28.23 28.92
CA ASP A 3 -12.81 26.81 29.20
C ASP A 3 -13.28 25.83 28.08
N THR A 4 -14.26 26.25 27.28
CA THR A 4 -14.82 25.40 26.20
C THR A 4 -13.90 25.33 24.96
N VAL A 5 -13.11 26.37 24.70
CA VAL A 5 -12.19 26.43 23.55
C VAL A 5 -10.91 25.60 23.80
N VAL A 6 -10.49 25.50 25.07
CA VAL A 6 -9.30 24.72 25.47
C VAL A 6 -9.58 23.20 25.40
N SER A 7 -10.85 22.77 25.61
CA SER A 7 -11.22 21.36 25.56
C SER A 7 -11.28 20.80 24.13
N GLN A 8 -11.66 21.61 23.14
CA GLN A 8 -11.70 21.18 21.73
C GLN A 8 -10.31 21.05 21.08
N GLY A 9 -9.33 21.86 21.51
CA GLY A 9 -7.95 21.74 21.02
C GLY A 9 -7.21 20.47 21.50
N ARG A 10 -7.73 19.83 22.56
CA ARG A 10 -7.15 18.59 23.09
C ARG A 10 -7.65 17.33 22.40
N ALA A 11 -8.74 17.40 21.65
CA ALA A 11 -9.36 16.27 20.93
C ALA A 11 -8.63 15.88 19.63
N LEU A 12 -7.84 16.78 19.03
CA LEU A 12 -7.11 16.52 17.78
C LEU A 12 -5.65 16.09 17.99
N GLY A 13 -5.09 16.23 19.18
CA GLY A 13 -3.72 15.80 19.51
C GLY A 13 -3.76 14.72 20.57
N GLY A 14 -3.74 13.44 20.18
CA GLY A 14 -3.72 12.30 21.08
C GLY A 14 -2.61 12.41 22.15
N THR A 15 -2.69 11.59 23.21
CA THR A 15 -1.67 11.55 24.27
C THR A 15 -0.29 11.21 23.69
N PRO A 16 0.81 11.60 24.36
CA PRO A 16 2.16 11.22 23.92
C PRO A 16 2.32 9.69 23.75
N ASP A 17 1.60 8.89 24.53
CA ASP A 17 1.61 7.43 24.43
C ASP A 17 0.87 6.94 23.16
N GLU A 18 -0.27 7.53 22.83
CA GLU A 18 -0.97 7.23 21.56
C GLU A 18 -0.13 7.62 20.34
N ALA A 19 0.55 8.75 20.40
CA ALA A 19 1.45 9.17 19.34
C ALA A 19 2.60 8.15 19.13
N ARG A 20 3.20 7.67 20.21
CA ARG A 20 4.24 6.63 20.17
C ARG A 20 3.71 5.32 19.59
N ARG A 21 2.53 4.85 20.03
CA ARG A 21 1.89 3.62 19.51
C ARG A 21 1.53 3.75 18.05
N LYS A 22 1.03 4.90 17.61
CA LYS A 22 0.73 5.22 16.23
C LYS A 22 1.97 5.11 15.34
N VAL A 23 3.07 5.74 15.75
CA VAL A 23 4.34 5.68 15.03
C VAL A 23 4.92 4.27 15.02
N ALA A 24 4.89 3.57 16.16
CA ALA A 24 5.38 2.20 16.25
C ALA A 24 4.60 1.24 15.34
N LEU A 25 3.28 1.36 15.28
CA LEU A 25 2.44 0.58 14.36
C LEU A 25 2.80 0.88 12.90
N TYR A 26 2.89 2.16 12.55
CA TYR A 26 3.21 2.58 11.18
C TYR A 26 4.59 2.08 10.74
N VAL A 27 5.61 2.33 11.54
CA VAL A 27 7.00 1.91 11.22
C VAL A 27 7.12 0.38 11.20
N GLY A 28 6.48 -0.30 12.16
CA GLY A 28 6.46 -1.77 12.22
C GLY A 28 5.79 -2.40 10.99
N MET A 29 4.64 -1.87 10.57
CA MET A 29 3.92 -2.34 9.38
C MET A 29 4.69 -2.05 8.09
N VAL A 30 5.15 -0.82 7.90
CA VAL A 30 5.96 -0.43 6.73
C VAL A 30 7.21 -1.30 6.64
N GLY A 31 7.95 -1.42 7.75
CA GLY A 31 9.16 -2.24 7.81
C GLY A 31 8.88 -3.72 7.57
N GLY A 32 7.80 -4.26 8.14
CA GLY A 32 7.37 -5.64 7.94
C GLY A 32 7.03 -5.96 6.48
N VAL A 33 6.26 -5.08 5.82
CA VAL A 33 5.93 -5.22 4.39
C VAL A 33 7.19 -5.18 3.53
N ILE A 34 8.07 -4.19 3.74
CA ILE A 34 9.33 -4.06 2.99
C ILE A 34 10.20 -5.30 3.21
N LEU A 35 10.36 -5.75 4.45
CA LEU A 35 11.18 -6.91 4.77
C LEU A 35 10.65 -8.18 4.09
N LEU A 36 9.35 -8.43 4.16
CA LEU A 36 8.72 -9.60 3.55
C LEU A 36 8.85 -9.56 2.02
N ASP A 37 8.59 -8.40 1.41
CA ASP A 37 8.73 -8.21 -0.03
C ASP A 37 10.17 -8.44 -0.49
N GLN A 38 11.15 -7.78 0.13
CA GLN A 38 12.54 -7.88 -0.26
C GLN A 38 13.14 -9.28 0.01
N LEU A 39 12.69 -9.96 1.09
CA LEU A 39 13.11 -11.32 1.41
C LEU A 39 12.59 -12.31 0.35
N THR A 40 11.30 -12.25 0.00
CA THR A 40 10.72 -13.12 -1.02
C THR A 40 11.35 -12.89 -2.38
N LYS A 41 11.57 -11.63 -2.79
CA LYS A 41 12.31 -11.28 -4.01
C LYS A 41 13.75 -11.80 -4.00
N ALA A 42 14.44 -11.71 -2.88
CA ALA A 42 15.81 -12.25 -2.76
C ALA A 42 15.85 -13.79 -2.89
N ILE A 43 14.85 -14.49 -2.37
CA ILE A 43 14.70 -15.94 -2.56
C ILE A 43 14.46 -16.26 -4.04
N VAL A 44 13.53 -15.57 -4.68
CA VAL A 44 13.21 -15.75 -6.11
C VAL A 44 14.44 -15.53 -6.99
N LEU A 45 15.19 -14.45 -6.76
CA LEU A 45 16.41 -14.15 -7.51
C LEU A 45 17.49 -15.23 -7.40
N ARG A 46 17.50 -16.01 -6.30
CA ARG A 46 18.48 -17.08 -6.06
C ARG A 46 18.03 -18.45 -6.53
N THR A 47 16.71 -18.68 -6.60
CA THR A 47 16.15 -20.03 -6.77
C THR A 47 15.45 -20.22 -8.11
N LEU A 48 14.88 -19.16 -8.69
CA LEU A 48 14.13 -19.25 -9.94
C LEU A 48 14.94 -18.73 -11.13
N ARG A 49 14.70 -19.35 -12.28
CA ARG A 49 15.21 -18.86 -13.57
C ARG A 49 14.22 -17.87 -14.17
N PRO A 50 14.68 -16.74 -14.73
CA PRO A 50 13.79 -15.81 -15.40
C PRO A 50 12.99 -16.49 -16.51
N TYR A 51 11.71 -16.12 -16.61
CA TYR A 51 10.77 -16.59 -17.64
C TYR A 51 10.57 -18.12 -17.71
N SER A 52 10.87 -18.85 -16.63
CA SER A 52 10.67 -20.29 -16.51
C SER A 52 9.68 -20.55 -15.37
N PRO A 53 8.38 -20.76 -15.68
CA PRO A 53 7.36 -21.03 -14.67
C PRO A 53 7.64 -22.32 -13.89
N VAL A 54 7.43 -22.30 -12.60
CA VAL A 54 7.42 -23.45 -11.70
C VAL A 54 6.00 -23.63 -11.18
N GLU A 55 5.35 -24.74 -11.52
CA GLU A 55 4.00 -25.05 -11.05
C GLU A 55 4.01 -25.40 -9.56
N VAL A 56 3.11 -24.75 -8.79
CA VAL A 56 2.92 -24.99 -7.35
C VAL A 56 1.58 -25.70 -7.12
N LEU A 57 0.51 -25.18 -7.73
CA LEU A 57 -0.83 -25.77 -7.70
C LEU A 57 -1.32 -25.98 -9.15
N GLY A 58 -0.67 -26.89 -9.87
CA GLY A 58 -0.92 -27.14 -11.28
C GLY A 58 -0.88 -25.82 -12.09
N ASP A 59 -1.86 -25.65 -12.96
CA ASP A 59 -1.94 -24.46 -13.82
C ASP A 59 -2.48 -23.20 -13.11
N VAL A 60 -3.12 -23.37 -11.95
CA VAL A 60 -3.79 -22.24 -11.23
C VAL A 60 -2.81 -21.28 -10.61
N PHE A 61 -1.76 -21.80 -9.97
CA PHE A 61 -0.74 -20.99 -9.30
C PHE A 61 0.66 -21.48 -9.64
N ARG A 62 1.45 -20.56 -10.18
CA ARG A 62 2.85 -20.77 -10.58
C ARG A 62 3.74 -19.70 -9.94
N LEU A 63 5.02 -20.01 -9.83
CA LEU A 63 6.06 -19.03 -9.56
C LEU A 63 6.78 -18.73 -10.87
N THR A 64 6.55 -17.55 -11.43
CA THR A 64 7.10 -17.11 -12.71
C THR A 64 7.93 -15.85 -12.52
N PHE A 65 9.26 -15.99 -12.39
CA PHE A 65 10.13 -14.83 -12.20
C PHE A 65 10.22 -13.99 -13.48
N ILE A 66 9.81 -12.72 -13.37
CA ILE A 66 9.97 -11.71 -14.41
C ILE A 66 10.53 -10.41 -13.86
N TYR A 67 11.11 -9.59 -14.73
CA TYR A 67 11.40 -8.19 -14.44
C TYR A 67 10.32 -7.31 -15.06
N ASN A 68 9.58 -6.59 -14.21
CA ASN A 68 8.53 -5.67 -14.61
C ASN A 68 9.10 -4.25 -14.72
N THR A 69 9.29 -3.76 -15.94
CA THR A 69 9.81 -2.41 -16.21
C THR A 69 8.80 -1.29 -15.95
N GLY A 70 7.58 -1.64 -15.51
CA GLY A 70 6.51 -0.68 -15.28
C GLY A 70 5.37 -0.78 -16.29
N ALA A 71 5.26 -1.90 -17.01
CA ALA A 71 4.13 -2.18 -17.89
C ALA A 71 2.87 -2.55 -17.07
N ALA A 72 2.32 -1.61 -16.31
CA ALA A 72 0.99 -1.77 -15.75
C ALA A 72 -0.02 -1.66 -16.89
N PHE A 73 -0.84 -2.70 -17.09
CA PHE A 73 -1.88 -2.73 -18.14
C PHE A 73 -1.37 -2.51 -19.58
N GLY A 74 -0.14 -2.90 -19.88
CA GLY A 74 0.43 -2.76 -21.24
C GLY A 74 0.94 -1.37 -21.60
N LEU A 75 0.92 -0.40 -20.66
CA LEU A 75 1.51 0.91 -20.84
C LEU A 75 3.03 0.81 -20.75
N HIS A 76 3.70 0.80 -21.88
CA HIS A 76 5.16 0.82 -21.96
C HIS A 76 5.64 2.22 -22.32
N LEU A 77 6.23 2.93 -21.37
CA LEU A 77 6.78 4.29 -21.56
C LEU A 77 8.27 4.27 -21.96
N GLY A 78 8.75 3.13 -22.48
CA GLY A 78 10.16 2.97 -22.81
C GLY A 78 11.08 3.17 -21.60
N ASP A 79 12.25 3.77 -21.82
CA ASP A 79 13.27 4.01 -20.78
C ASP A 79 12.81 4.99 -19.68
N ALA A 80 11.79 5.81 -19.96
CA ALA A 80 11.22 6.74 -18.99
C ALA A 80 10.34 6.03 -17.94
N SER A 81 9.82 4.83 -18.18
CA SER A 81 8.92 4.09 -17.29
C SER A 81 9.43 4.06 -15.85
N ARG A 82 10.70 3.71 -15.66
CA ARG A 82 11.34 3.65 -14.34
C ARG A 82 11.19 4.94 -13.55
N TRP A 83 11.51 6.07 -14.18
CA TRP A 83 11.50 7.38 -13.53
C TRP A 83 10.09 7.87 -13.26
N VAL A 84 9.17 7.63 -14.19
CA VAL A 84 7.75 7.98 -14.04
C VAL A 84 7.15 7.22 -12.86
N PHE A 85 7.32 5.90 -12.78
CA PHE A 85 6.78 5.11 -11.66
C PHE A 85 7.46 5.43 -10.32
N MET A 86 8.73 5.77 -10.31
CA MET A 86 9.41 6.27 -9.11
C MET A 86 8.84 7.61 -8.66
N GLY A 87 8.60 8.54 -9.58
CA GLY A 87 7.99 9.83 -9.28
C GLY A 87 6.56 9.69 -8.73
N LEU A 88 5.73 8.85 -9.38
CA LEU A 88 4.38 8.56 -8.90
C LEU A 88 4.39 7.92 -7.51
N ALA A 89 5.29 6.98 -7.25
CA ALA A 89 5.43 6.37 -5.94
C ALA A 89 5.88 7.38 -4.87
N ALA A 90 6.81 8.29 -5.21
CA ALA A 90 7.24 9.35 -4.29
C ALA A 90 6.07 10.28 -3.93
N VAL A 91 5.28 10.72 -4.92
CA VAL A 91 4.07 11.53 -4.68
C VAL A 91 3.07 10.77 -3.81
N ALA A 92 2.81 9.50 -4.10
CA ALA A 92 1.92 8.67 -3.30
C ALA A 92 2.39 8.55 -1.85
N VAL A 93 3.69 8.31 -1.61
CA VAL A 93 4.26 8.23 -0.25
C VAL A 93 4.10 9.56 0.50
N VAL A 94 4.27 10.71 -0.16
CA VAL A 94 4.04 12.03 0.45
C VAL A 94 2.56 12.19 0.85
N ILE A 95 1.62 11.85 -0.04
CA ILE A 95 0.19 11.92 0.25
C ILE A 95 -0.15 11.01 1.43
N LEU A 96 0.31 9.76 1.42
CA LEU A 96 0.08 8.79 2.49
C LEU A 96 0.69 9.26 3.82
N TRP A 97 1.83 9.92 3.80
CA TRP A 97 2.43 10.53 4.99
C TRP A 97 1.57 11.67 5.55
N LEU A 98 1.02 12.53 4.70
CA LEU A 98 0.10 13.58 5.12
C LEU A 98 -1.19 12.99 5.71
N MET A 99 -1.75 11.95 5.08
CA MET A 99 -2.90 11.21 5.61
C MET A 99 -2.57 10.55 6.97
N PHE A 100 -1.41 9.90 7.09
CA PHE A 100 -0.95 9.33 8.36
C PHE A 100 -0.91 10.39 9.46
N ARG A 101 -0.37 11.57 9.18
CA ARG A 101 -0.31 12.66 10.19
C ARG A 101 -1.70 13.06 10.66
N GLY A 102 -2.67 13.17 9.77
CA GLY A 102 -4.05 13.56 10.07
C GLY A 102 -4.90 12.46 10.72
N THR A 103 -4.54 11.18 10.57
CA THR A 103 -5.33 10.05 11.08
C THR A 103 -5.14 9.88 12.59
N PRO A 104 -6.22 9.84 13.42
CA PRO A 104 -6.09 9.62 14.86
C PRO A 104 -5.69 8.17 15.17
N TRP A 105 -5.11 7.93 16.37
CA TRP A 105 -4.74 6.59 16.83
C TRP A 105 -5.92 5.61 16.88
N THR A 106 -7.11 6.11 17.14
CA THR A 106 -8.36 5.32 17.23
C THR A 106 -8.77 4.70 15.88
N ASP A 107 -8.39 5.31 14.76
CA ASP A 107 -8.67 4.78 13.42
C ASP A 107 -7.55 3.84 12.95
N ARG A 108 -7.45 2.70 13.64
CA ARG A 108 -6.43 1.68 13.33
C ARG A 108 -6.56 1.08 11.93
N PRO A 109 -7.76 0.78 11.41
CA PRO A 109 -7.89 0.27 10.04
C PRO A 109 -7.27 1.21 9.01
N ARG A 110 -7.50 2.52 9.11
CA ARG A 110 -6.89 3.52 8.22
C ARG A 110 -5.37 3.59 8.39
N LEU A 111 -4.87 3.54 9.62
CA LEU A 111 -3.41 3.52 9.88
C LEU A 111 -2.74 2.29 9.27
N ILE A 112 -3.36 1.10 9.40
CA ILE A 112 -2.88 -0.14 8.79
C ILE A 112 -2.90 -0.03 7.26
N ALA A 113 -3.99 0.48 6.68
CA ALA A 113 -4.14 0.69 5.25
C ALA A 113 -3.03 1.59 4.69
N ILE A 114 -2.84 2.77 5.28
CA ILE A 114 -1.81 3.73 4.88
C ILE A 114 -0.41 3.10 4.99
N ALA A 115 -0.11 2.41 6.10
CA ALA A 115 1.18 1.77 6.30
C ALA A 115 1.44 0.65 5.27
N SER A 116 0.42 -0.16 4.93
CA SER A 116 0.53 -1.23 3.94
C SER A 116 0.84 -0.68 2.54
N VAL A 117 0.09 0.35 2.10
CA VAL A 117 0.34 0.99 0.79
C VAL A 117 1.72 1.63 0.78
N THR A 118 2.11 2.32 1.86
CA THR A 118 3.44 2.94 1.96
C THR A 118 4.55 1.90 1.86
N GLY A 119 4.44 0.80 2.61
CA GLY A 119 5.42 -0.29 2.61
C GLY A 119 5.58 -0.94 1.23
N GLY A 120 4.46 -1.24 0.56
CA GLY A 120 4.47 -1.81 -0.78
C GLY A 120 5.04 -0.84 -1.83
N ALA A 121 4.64 0.44 -1.78
CA ALA A 121 5.20 1.45 -2.69
C ALA A 121 6.72 1.57 -2.54
N ILE A 122 7.22 1.62 -1.30
CA ILE A 122 8.67 1.68 -1.01
C ILE A 122 9.36 0.39 -1.46
N GLY A 123 8.78 -0.80 -1.23
CA GLY A 123 9.33 -2.09 -1.68
C GLY A 123 9.60 -2.10 -3.18
N ASN A 124 8.63 -1.65 -3.98
CA ASN A 124 8.78 -1.56 -5.44
C ASN A 124 9.70 -0.42 -5.90
N VAL A 125 9.84 0.66 -5.12
CA VAL A 125 10.85 1.72 -5.38
C VAL A 125 12.25 1.19 -5.14
N ILE A 126 12.48 0.40 -4.09
CA ILE A 126 13.79 -0.20 -3.79
C ILE A 126 14.30 -1.01 -4.99
N ASP A 127 13.46 -1.81 -5.63
CA ASP A 127 13.85 -2.57 -6.82
C ASP A 127 14.23 -1.66 -7.97
N ARG A 128 13.43 -0.62 -8.23
CA ARG A 128 13.70 0.35 -9.30
C ARG A 128 14.98 1.17 -9.06
N VAL A 129 15.33 1.44 -7.82
CA VAL A 129 16.62 2.09 -7.47
C VAL A 129 17.79 1.14 -7.70
N ARG A 130 17.65 -0.14 -7.30
CA ARG A 130 18.71 -1.13 -7.38
C ARG A 130 18.97 -1.66 -8.80
N SER A 131 17.94 -1.68 -9.66
CA SER A 131 18.02 -2.31 -10.97
C SER A 131 17.29 -1.52 -12.06
N SER A 132 17.97 -1.31 -13.19
CA SER A 132 17.33 -0.78 -14.40
C SER A 132 16.40 -1.80 -15.09
N ARG A 133 16.49 -3.09 -14.72
CA ARG A 133 15.64 -4.15 -15.26
C ARG A 133 14.19 -4.05 -14.76
N GLY A 134 13.93 -3.28 -13.70
CA GLY A 134 12.59 -3.08 -13.14
C GLY A 134 12.37 -3.83 -11.84
N VAL A 135 11.10 -4.03 -11.49
CA VAL A 135 10.63 -4.71 -10.28
C VAL A 135 10.66 -6.22 -10.49
N VAL A 136 11.00 -6.97 -9.44
CA VAL A 136 10.95 -8.44 -9.44
C VAL A 136 9.54 -8.89 -9.11
N ASP A 137 8.85 -9.50 -10.09
CA ASP A 137 7.53 -10.11 -9.94
C ASP A 137 7.63 -11.63 -10.09
N PHE A 138 6.76 -12.36 -9.37
CA PHE A 138 6.90 -13.82 -9.33
C PHE A 138 5.62 -14.59 -8.98
N LEU A 139 4.56 -13.96 -8.51
CA LEU A 139 3.27 -14.60 -8.20
C LEU A 139 2.42 -14.59 -9.47
N ASP A 140 2.17 -15.77 -10.01
CA ASP A 140 1.52 -15.98 -11.30
C ASP A 140 0.27 -16.84 -11.12
N PHE A 141 -0.92 -16.20 -11.23
CA PHE A 141 -2.22 -16.84 -11.11
C PHE A 141 -2.97 -16.84 -12.44
N GLY A 142 -3.69 -17.93 -12.71
CA GLY A 142 -4.52 -18.01 -13.89
C GLY A 142 -5.12 -19.39 -14.12
N PHE A 143 -5.75 -19.57 -15.30
CA PHE A 143 -6.37 -20.83 -15.74
C PHE A 143 -6.14 -20.95 -17.25
N GLY A 144 -5.42 -21.97 -17.68
CA GLY A 144 -5.06 -22.17 -19.08
C GLY A 144 -4.29 -20.97 -19.65
N GLU A 145 -4.80 -20.40 -20.74
CA GLU A 145 -4.18 -19.22 -21.38
C GLU A 145 -4.55 -17.89 -20.70
N TRP A 146 -5.61 -17.87 -19.88
CA TRP A 146 -5.98 -16.67 -19.13
C TRP A 146 -5.14 -16.55 -17.86
N ARG A 147 -4.30 -15.54 -17.80
CA ARG A 147 -3.43 -15.29 -16.67
C ARG A 147 -3.54 -13.85 -16.19
N TRP A 148 -3.57 -13.70 -14.86
CA TRP A 148 -3.41 -12.39 -14.23
C TRP A 148 -1.97 -11.90 -14.45
N PRO A 149 -1.74 -10.59 -14.62
CA PRO A 149 -0.37 -10.07 -14.65
C PRO A 149 0.42 -10.55 -13.42
N VAL A 150 1.64 -11.03 -13.63
CA VAL A 150 2.52 -11.50 -12.55
C VAL A 150 2.81 -10.34 -11.61
N PHE A 151 2.77 -10.59 -10.30
CA PHE A 151 2.90 -9.59 -9.26
C PHE A 151 3.79 -10.08 -8.10
N ASN A 152 3.95 -9.27 -7.05
CA ASN A 152 4.80 -9.55 -5.90
C ASN A 152 4.10 -9.23 -4.56
N VAL A 153 4.80 -9.38 -3.44
CA VAL A 153 4.26 -9.12 -2.10
C VAL A 153 3.95 -7.63 -1.88
N ALA A 154 4.76 -6.73 -2.44
CA ALA A 154 4.51 -5.28 -2.36
C ALA A 154 3.19 -4.92 -3.05
N ASP A 155 2.86 -5.54 -4.19
CA ASP A 155 1.61 -5.30 -4.92
C ASP A 155 0.40 -5.79 -4.14
N ILE A 156 0.52 -6.93 -3.42
CA ILE A 156 -0.52 -7.40 -2.49
C ILE A 156 -0.76 -6.35 -1.41
N ALA A 157 0.30 -5.85 -0.79
CA ALA A 157 0.21 -4.85 0.28
C ALA A 157 -0.41 -3.54 -0.22
N VAL A 158 -0.05 -3.09 -1.43
CA VAL A 158 -0.66 -1.91 -2.07
C VAL A 158 -2.14 -2.14 -2.33
N THR A 159 -2.50 -3.27 -2.94
CA THR A 159 -3.89 -3.56 -3.33
C THR A 159 -4.80 -3.70 -2.11
N LEU A 160 -4.43 -4.55 -1.14
CA LEU A 160 -5.23 -4.74 0.07
C LEU A 160 -5.29 -3.49 0.93
N GLY A 161 -4.17 -2.76 1.03
CA GLY A 161 -4.10 -1.48 1.71
C GLY A 161 -4.99 -0.42 1.05
N ALA A 162 -4.98 -0.31 -0.28
CA ALA A 162 -5.84 0.62 -1.01
C ALA A 162 -7.33 0.29 -0.85
N LEU A 163 -7.70 -0.99 -0.92
CA LEU A 163 -9.08 -1.43 -0.68
C LEU A 163 -9.55 -1.11 0.74
N LEU A 164 -8.71 -1.38 1.74
CA LEU A 164 -9.01 -1.06 3.14
C LEU A 164 -9.11 0.45 3.36
N LEU A 165 -8.26 1.24 2.72
CA LEU A 165 -8.29 2.70 2.79
C LEU A 165 -9.58 3.25 2.16
N ALA A 166 -9.93 2.79 0.97
CA ALA A 166 -11.17 3.17 0.30
C ALA A 166 -12.40 2.83 1.15
N PHE A 167 -12.45 1.63 1.74
CA PHE A 167 -13.50 1.24 2.66
C PHE A 167 -13.58 2.12 3.92
N SER A 168 -12.42 2.48 4.50
CA SER A 168 -12.38 3.37 5.68
C SER A 168 -12.91 4.76 5.36
N LEU A 169 -12.55 5.32 4.20
CA LEU A 169 -13.02 6.63 3.75
C LEU A 169 -14.52 6.62 3.45
N TRP A 170 -15.01 5.60 2.77
CA TRP A 170 -16.44 5.43 2.50
C TRP A 170 -17.27 5.34 3.79
N ARG A 171 -16.78 4.61 4.79
CA ARG A 171 -17.46 4.54 6.10
C ARG A 171 -17.51 5.89 6.82
N GLU A 172 -16.46 6.68 6.73
CA GLU A 172 -16.43 8.03 7.32
C GLU A 172 -17.48 8.93 6.65
N GLU A 173 -17.54 8.93 5.33
CA GLU A 173 -18.54 9.68 4.56
C GLU A 173 -19.98 9.33 4.98
N GLN A 174 -20.30 8.03 5.06
CA GLN A 174 -21.61 7.56 5.51
C GLN A 174 -21.95 7.98 6.96
N THR A 175 -20.96 8.11 7.81
CA THR A 175 -21.17 8.57 9.20
C THR A 175 -21.46 10.05 9.23
N LEU A 176 -20.71 10.86 8.47
CA LEU A 176 -20.90 12.30 8.36
C LEU A 176 -22.28 12.64 7.74
N GLU A 177 -22.69 11.95 6.68
CA GLU A 177 -24.01 12.13 6.08
C GLU A 177 -25.13 11.91 7.11
N LYS A 178 -25.08 10.81 7.89
CA LYS A 178 -26.07 10.52 8.94
C LYS A 178 -26.10 11.55 10.06
N GLU A 179 -24.93 12.09 10.42
CA GLU A 179 -24.85 13.15 11.43
C GLU A 179 -25.46 14.47 10.92
N LEU A 180 -25.27 14.78 9.64
CA LEU A 180 -25.85 15.96 8.99
C LEU A 180 -27.37 15.83 8.89
N ASP A 181 -27.89 14.69 8.42
CA ASP A 181 -29.30 14.43 8.31
C ASP A 181 -30.02 14.48 9.69
N ALA A 182 -29.34 13.99 10.75
CA ALA A 182 -29.86 14.04 12.11
C ALA A 182 -29.84 15.45 12.72
N ALA A 183 -29.02 16.36 12.19
CA ALA A 183 -28.87 17.74 12.65
C ALA A 183 -29.83 18.71 11.95
N GLU A 184 -30.42 18.32 10.81
CA GLU A 184 -31.45 19.12 10.12
C GLU A 184 -32.77 19.06 10.93
N PRO A 185 -33.31 20.22 11.41
CA PRO A 185 -34.59 20.23 12.12
C PRO A 185 -35.70 19.84 11.15
N ALA A 186 -36.58 18.91 11.59
CA ALA A 186 -37.82 18.59 10.87
C ALA A 186 -38.64 19.87 10.67
N GLU A 187 -38.82 20.29 9.41
CA GLU A 187 -39.70 21.40 9.05
C GLU A 187 -41.18 21.10 9.42
#